data_ca2ef3bb04f06816175b9d33f7e1a3bf
#
_entry.id   ca2ef3bb04f06816175b9d33f7e1a3bf
#
_cell.length_a   1.000
_cell.length_b   1.000
_cell.length_c   1.000
_cell.angle_alpha   90.00
_cell.angle_beta   90.00
_cell.angle_gamma   90.00
#
_symmetry.space_group_name_H-M   'P 1'
#
loop_
_entity.id
_entity.type
_entity.pdbx_description
1 polymer ?
#
loop_
_entity_poly.entity_id
_entity_poly.type
_entity_poly.pdbx_seq_one_letter_code
_entity_poly.pdbx_strand_id
1 'polypeptide(L)'
;MRSLGCFVFLAITSLSASGNDIQLPKVMAWSAYNLGTTGYNQAVGISKMLKDRHRVTLRVIPGKNDISRLLPLRVERVQFSANGVSTYFAQEGTFQFASDRWGPLPIRLVMMSYGLSNQAVAVPANTNIYRAADLVKRRVAYVRGAPAVNVSIEAMLACGGITWDNVERIEFPGYGAMWNGIVEGHVDLAYASTVSGPSRKLQASPQGIRWLPIPHNDEDCWRRLLSVAPYFRPHVATRGSAISESSPHEGATYPYPLLMTLAERDDVLVYNLTKAMHLGYEDYAGADPGSIGWHIDRQDFNWVVPFHAGAIRYFREIGRWSDAEDAHNAALLARQEVLLTTWEEARQLTSPESGVFQPGELPELWLRLRALRLRQAGFDPVWEE
;
A
#
# COMPACT_ATOMS: atom_id res chain seq x y z
N MET A 1 -58.27 -9.00 61.76
CA MET A 1 -58.01 -9.15 60.33
C MET A 1 -56.72 -8.40 60.03
N ARG A 2 -55.60 -9.14 59.84
CA ARG A 2 -54.27 -8.59 59.52
C ARG A 2 -54.01 -8.81 58.00
N SER A 3 -53.89 -7.72 57.25
CA SER A 3 -53.55 -7.80 55.81
C SER A 3 -52.04 -7.89 55.66
N LEU A 4 -51.59 -8.96 55.02
CA LEU A 4 -50.23 -9.21 54.66
C LEU A 4 -49.98 -8.51 53.29
N GLY A 5 -49.15 -7.46 53.27
CA GLY A 5 -48.69 -6.83 52.03
C GLY A 5 -47.49 -7.59 51.48
N CYS A 6 -47.66 -8.15 50.30
CA CYS A 6 -46.57 -8.83 49.54
C CYS A 6 -45.79 -7.77 48.76
N PHE A 7 -44.55 -7.50 49.18
CA PHE A 7 -43.60 -6.67 48.38
C PHE A 7 -42.90 -7.55 47.38
N VAL A 8 -43.20 -7.35 46.08
CA VAL A 8 -42.43 -7.94 44.97
C VAL A 8 -41.23 -7.06 44.70
N PHE A 9 -40.05 -7.54 45.03
CA PHE A 9 -38.79 -6.94 44.62
C PHE A 9 -38.52 -7.30 43.14
N LEU A 10 -38.70 -6.33 42.24
CA LEU A 10 -38.21 -6.44 40.86
C LEU A 10 -36.68 -6.25 40.87
N ALA A 11 -35.93 -7.35 40.73
CA ALA A 11 -34.50 -7.30 40.47
C ALA A 11 -34.26 -6.84 39.04
N ILE A 12 -33.90 -5.56 38.87
CA ILE A 12 -33.40 -5.04 37.59
C ILE A 12 -31.97 -5.55 37.44
N THR A 13 -31.77 -6.65 36.70
CA THR A 13 -30.46 -7.07 36.23
C THR A 13 -30.03 -6.10 35.13
N SER A 14 -29.20 -5.13 35.49
CA SER A 14 -28.47 -4.32 34.55
C SER A 14 -27.53 -5.26 33.76
N LEU A 15 -27.90 -5.58 32.52
CA LEU A 15 -26.96 -6.10 31.54
C LEU A 15 -25.93 -5.00 31.32
N SER A 16 -24.77 -5.10 31.98
CA SER A 16 -23.58 -4.35 31.62
C SER A 16 -23.18 -4.88 30.26
N ALA A 17 -23.47 -4.15 29.18
CA ALA A 17 -22.91 -4.38 27.89
C ALA A 17 -21.39 -4.20 28.00
N SER A 18 -20.64 -5.30 28.11
CA SER A 18 -19.18 -5.32 27.97
C SER A 18 -18.81 -4.95 26.54
N GLY A 19 -18.95 -3.66 26.20
CA GLY A 19 -18.76 -3.15 24.85
C GLY A 19 -17.30 -2.93 24.44
N ASN A 20 -16.31 -3.50 25.13
CA ASN A 20 -14.90 -3.14 24.89
C ASN A 20 -13.92 -4.34 24.80
N ASP A 21 -14.40 -5.55 24.70
CA ASP A 21 -13.50 -6.70 24.67
C ASP A 21 -13.04 -6.98 23.22
N ILE A 22 -11.79 -6.60 22.90
CA ILE A 22 -11.16 -6.87 21.61
C ILE A 22 -10.76 -8.34 21.56
N GLN A 23 -11.43 -9.10 20.69
CA GLN A 23 -11.18 -10.53 20.51
C GLN A 23 -10.30 -10.78 19.29
N LEU A 24 -9.06 -11.15 19.52
CA LEU A 24 -8.10 -11.49 18.49
C LEU A 24 -7.53 -12.90 18.70
N PRO A 25 -7.17 -13.62 17.64
CA PRO A 25 -6.48 -14.91 17.74
C PRO A 25 -5.15 -14.75 18.50
N LYS A 26 -4.77 -15.73 19.28
CA LYS A 26 -3.49 -15.72 20.03
C LYS A 26 -2.27 -15.60 19.13
N VAL A 27 -2.38 -16.04 17.88
CA VAL A 27 -1.31 -15.96 16.87
C VAL A 27 -1.89 -15.46 15.55
N MET A 28 -1.23 -14.48 14.97
CA MET A 28 -1.49 -13.97 13.62
C MET A 28 -0.18 -13.89 12.84
N ALA A 29 -0.27 -13.78 11.51
CA ALA A 29 0.88 -13.55 10.66
C ALA A 29 0.56 -12.46 9.61
N TRP A 30 1.53 -11.56 9.40
CA TRP A 30 1.51 -10.56 8.34
C TRP A 30 2.74 -10.70 7.47
N SER A 31 2.59 -10.58 6.17
CA SER A 31 3.73 -10.24 5.32
C SER A 31 3.96 -8.73 5.36
N ALA A 32 5.23 -8.34 5.32
CA ALA A 32 5.64 -6.94 5.38
C ALA A 32 6.83 -6.69 4.45
N TYR A 33 7.39 -5.51 4.54
CA TYR A 33 8.49 -5.04 3.70
C TYR A 33 9.85 -5.67 4.05
N ASN A 34 10.86 -5.33 3.28
CA ASN A 34 12.24 -5.73 3.52
C ASN A 34 12.70 -5.29 4.91
N LEU A 35 13.57 -6.09 5.53
CA LEU A 35 14.12 -5.79 6.86
C LEU A 35 14.75 -4.38 6.91
N GLY A 36 14.50 -3.66 7.99
CA GLY A 36 15.03 -2.32 8.23
C GLY A 36 14.38 -1.19 7.43
N THR A 37 13.36 -1.48 6.62
CA THR A 37 12.55 -0.44 5.96
C THR A 37 11.50 0.11 6.93
N THR A 38 11.02 1.34 6.68
CA THR A 38 9.98 1.95 7.49
C THR A 38 8.72 1.09 7.59
N GLY A 39 8.24 0.50 6.48
CA GLY A 39 7.05 -0.36 6.51
C GLY A 39 7.22 -1.65 7.32
N TYR A 40 8.43 -2.22 7.38
CA TYR A 40 8.74 -3.36 8.24
C TYR A 40 8.78 -2.96 9.72
N ASN A 41 9.47 -1.85 10.03
CA ASN A 41 9.61 -1.36 11.40
C ASN A 41 8.26 -0.99 12.01
N GLN A 42 7.36 -0.37 11.24
CA GLN A 42 6.00 -0.06 11.67
C GLN A 42 5.19 -1.33 12.00
N ALA A 43 5.29 -2.36 11.16
CA ALA A 43 4.64 -3.65 11.43
C ALA A 43 5.17 -4.31 12.72
N VAL A 44 6.48 -4.19 12.99
CA VAL A 44 7.10 -4.66 14.25
C VAL A 44 6.59 -3.86 15.45
N GLY A 45 6.44 -2.54 15.32
CA GLY A 45 5.87 -1.68 16.37
C GLY A 45 4.43 -2.09 16.71
N ILE A 46 3.58 -2.30 15.69
CA ILE A 46 2.21 -2.81 15.87
C ILE A 46 2.22 -4.22 16.49
N SER A 47 3.15 -5.09 16.08
CA SER A 47 3.30 -6.43 16.67
C SER A 47 3.59 -6.35 18.17
N LYS A 48 4.46 -5.43 18.59
CA LYS A 48 4.76 -5.20 20.01
C LYS A 48 3.50 -4.74 20.77
N MET A 49 2.79 -3.75 20.26
CA MET A 49 1.53 -3.26 20.86
C MET A 49 0.50 -4.38 21.02
N LEU A 50 0.27 -5.19 19.97
CA LEU A 50 -0.65 -6.33 20.01
C LEU A 50 -0.26 -7.37 21.07
N LYS A 51 1.05 -7.62 21.23
CA LYS A 51 1.56 -8.53 22.26
C LYS A 51 1.32 -7.97 23.67
N ASP A 52 1.66 -6.70 23.88
CA ASP A 52 1.65 -6.09 25.21
C ASP A 52 0.21 -5.85 25.70
N ARG A 53 -0.69 -5.33 24.84
CA ARG A 53 -2.09 -5.04 25.21
C ARG A 53 -3.02 -6.25 25.13
N HIS A 54 -2.85 -7.09 24.11
CA HIS A 54 -3.83 -8.14 23.76
C HIS A 54 -3.29 -9.56 23.89
N ARG A 55 -1.99 -9.72 24.25
CA ARG A 55 -1.30 -11.03 24.33
C ARG A 55 -1.31 -11.81 23.01
N VAL A 56 -1.38 -11.08 21.89
CA VAL A 56 -1.37 -11.63 20.54
C VAL A 56 0.07 -11.68 20.01
N THR A 57 0.50 -12.84 19.57
CA THR A 57 1.78 -13.01 18.87
C THR A 57 1.57 -12.75 17.38
N LEU A 58 2.00 -11.60 16.88
CA LEU A 58 2.02 -11.32 15.45
C LEU A 58 3.39 -11.69 14.86
N ARG A 59 3.40 -12.63 13.90
CA ARG A 59 4.58 -12.99 13.12
C ARG A 59 4.68 -12.07 11.91
N VAL A 60 5.69 -11.21 11.88
CA VAL A 60 5.97 -10.30 10.75
C VAL A 60 6.94 -10.99 9.79
N ILE A 61 6.48 -11.33 8.58
CA ILE A 61 7.24 -12.05 7.56
C ILE A 61 7.79 -11.04 6.54
N PRO A 62 9.11 -10.85 6.43
CA PRO A 62 9.67 -9.88 5.51
C PRO A 62 9.60 -10.38 4.05
N GLY A 63 9.24 -9.47 3.13
CA GLY A 63 9.23 -9.68 1.69
C GLY A 63 10.17 -8.71 0.98
N LYS A 64 10.94 -9.22 0.02
CA LYS A 64 11.97 -8.44 -0.71
C LYS A 64 11.42 -7.64 -1.90
N ASN A 65 10.20 -7.94 -2.35
CA ASN A 65 9.49 -7.28 -3.44
C ASN A 65 7.98 -7.47 -3.29
N ASP A 66 7.18 -6.88 -4.17
CA ASP A 66 5.71 -6.89 -4.10
C ASP A 66 5.13 -8.30 -4.21
N ILE A 67 5.66 -9.09 -5.13
CA ILE A 67 5.24 -10.49 -5.33
C ILE A 67 5.50 -11.33 -4.07
N SER A 68 6.67 -11.21 -3.47
CA SER A 68 7.03 -12.00 -2.27
C SER A 68 6.23 -11.58 -1.03
N ARG A 69 5.68 -10.36 -0.99
CA ARG A 69 4.77 -9.90 0.07
C ARG A 69 3.34 -10.39 -0.13
N LEU A 70 2.84 -10.34 -1.37
CA LEU A 70 1.44 -10.69 -1.65
C LEU A 70 1.21 -12.19 -1.78
N LEU A 71 2.21 -12.96 -2.21
CA LEU A 71 2.07 -14.40 -2.37
C LEU A 71 1.63 -15.13 -1.08
N PRO A 72 2.20 -14.87 0.11
CA PRO A 72 1.74 -15.51 1.34
C PRO A 72 0.27 -15.19 1.69
N LEU A 73 -0.22 -13.99 1.37
CA LEU A 73 -1.63 -13.62 1.54
C LEU A 73 -2.52 -14.40 0.56
N ARG A 74 -2.16 -14.43 -0.72
CA ARG A 74 -2.91 -15.14 -1.76
C ARG A 74 -3.05 -16.64 -1.49
N VAL A 75 -2.03 -17.27 -0.92
CA VAL A 75 -2.06 -18.71 -0.56
C VAL A 75 -2.43 -18.94 0.91
N GLU A 76 -3.05 -17.96 1.56
CA GLU A 76 -3.60 -18.00 2.92
C GLU A 76 -2.62 -18.37 4.03
N ARG A 77 -1.32 -18.20 3.80
CA ARG A 77 -0.28 -18.41 4.83
C ARG A 77 -0.17 -17.27 5.83
N VAL A 78 -0.72 -16.11 5.49
CA VAL A 78 -0.85 -14.94 6.36
C VAL A 78 -2.27 -14.39 6.28
N GLN A 79 -2.73 -13.74 7.34
CA GLN A 79 -4.06 -13.14 7.39
C GLN A 79 -4.07 -11.75 6.75
N PHE A 80 -2.95 -11.03 6.84
CA PHE A 80 -2.82 -9.65 6.38
C PHE A 80 -1.48 -9.41 5.68
N SER A 81 -1.41 -8.33 4.92
CA SER A 81 -0.17 -7.87 4.29
C SER A 81 -0.03 -6.35 4.47
N ALA A 82 1.15 -5.92 4.92
CA ALA A 82 1.51 -4.51 4.91
C ALA A 82 2.15 -4.20 3.55
N ASN A 83 1.49 -3.38 2.74
CA ASN A 83 1.88 -3.04 1.38
C ASN A 83 1.83 -1.54 1.12
N GLY A 84 2.15 -1.13 -0.10
CA GLY A 84 1.94 0.19 -0.66
C GLY A 84 1.07 0.11 -1.90
N VAL A 85 1.40 0.86 -2.94
CA VAL A 85 0.62 0.95 -4.17
C VAL A 85 0.51 -0.38 -4.95
N SER A 86 1.39 -1.36 -4.70
CA SER A 86 1.21 -2.72 -5.24
C SER A 86 -0.12 -3.38 -4.83
N THR A 87 -0.75 -2.89 -3.77
CA THR A 87 -2.13 -3.22 -3.38
C THR A 87 -3.10 -2.90 -4.50
N TYR A 88 -2.98 -1.71 -5.09
CA TYR A 88 -3.79 -1.28 -6.23
C TYR A 88 -3.49 -2.10 -7.49
N PHE A 89 -2.22 -2.32 -7.82
CA PHE A 89 -1.84 -3.14 -8.98
C PHE A 89 -2.33 -4.58 -8.89
N ALA A 90 -2.30 -5.15 -7.70
CA ALA A 90 -2.82 -6.50 -7.48
C ALA A 90 -4.35 -6.58 -7.57
N GLN A 91 -5.07 -5.54 -7.12
CA GLN A 91 -6.52 -5.41 -7.35
C GLN A 91 -6.83 -5.33 -8.84
N GLU A 92 -6.07 -4.52 -9.59
CA GLU A 92 -6.27 -4.30 -11.01
C GLU A 92 -5.79 -5.46 -11.89
N GLY A 93 -4.98 -6.39 -11.36
CA GLY A 93 -4.37 -7.46 -12.14
C GLY A 93 -3.42 -6.96 -13.22
N THR A 94 -2.67 -5.87 -12.96
CA THR A 94 -1.76 -5.23 -13.92
C THR A 94 -0.28 -5.50 -13.61
N PHE A 95 0.60 -5.18 -14.54
CA PHE A 95 2.05 -5.40 -14.42
C PHE A 95 2.36 -6.88 -14.13
N GLN A 96 3.16 -7.20 -13.12
CA GLN A 96 3.47 -8.58 -12.73
C GLN A 96 2.27 -9.39 -12.24
N PHE A 97 1.14 -8.73 -11.97
CA PHE A 97 -0.11 -9.41 -11.62
C PHE A 97 -0.95 -9.77 -12.87
N ALA A 98 -0.61 -9.25 -14.06
CA ALA A 98 -1.16 -9.69 -15.34
C ALA A 98 -0.46 -10.98 -15.80
N SER A 99 -0.71 -12.09 -15.12
CA SER A 99 -0.07 -13.37 -15.46
C SER A 99 -0.94 -14.56 -15.06
N ASP A 100 -0.72 -15.72 -15.66
CA ASP A 100 -1.46 -16.96 -15.40
C ASP A 100 -1.53 -17.34 -13.91
N ARG A 101 -0.51 -16.92 -13.15
CA ARG A 101 -0.40 -17.22 -11.72
C ARG A 101 -1.10 -16.19 -10.82
N TRP A 102 -1.52 -15.05 -11.35
CA TRP A 102 -2.05 -13.95 -10.54
C TRP A 102 -3.49 -13.57 -10.92
N GLY A 103 -3.67 -12.68 -11.85
CA GLY A 103 -4.94 -12.01 -12.10
C GLY A 103 -5.30 -10.98 -11.02
N PRO A 104 -6.46 -10.33 -11.16
CA PRO A 104 -6.97 -9.39 -10.17
C PRO A 104 -7.32 -10.10 -8.86
N LEU A 105 -7.05 -9.43 -7.73
CA LEU A 105 -7.36 -9.95 -6.39
C LEU A 105 -8.48 -9.16 -5.73
N PRO A 106 -9.40 -9.80 -4.98
CA PRO A 106 -10.46 -9.14 -4.24
C PRO A 106 -9.93 -8.50 -2.96
N ILE A 107 -9.07 -7.49 -3.09
CA ILE A 107 -8.37 -6.85 -1.98
C ILE A 107 -9.32 -5.94 -1.18
N ARG A 108 -9.07 -5.84 0.13
CA ARG A 108 -9.72 -4.95 1.08
C ARG A 108 -8.70 -4.27 2.00
N LEU A 109 -8.83 -2.97 2.18
CA LEU A 109 -8.05 -2.21 3.14
C LEU A 109 -8.59 -2.38 4.57
N VAL A 110 -7.68 -2.40 5.52
CA VAL A 110 -7.98 -2.41 6.96
C VAL A 110 -7.71 -1.02 7.56
N MET A 111 -6.50 -0.55 7.41
CA MET A 111 -6.03 0.80 7.78
C MET A 111 -4.88 1.20 6.86
N MET A 112 -4.55 2.49 6.86
CA MET A 112 -3.42 3.01 6.11
C MET A 112 -2.60 4.00 6.92
N SER A 113 -1.34 4.21 6.52
CA SER A 113 -0.47 5.22 7.10
C SER A 113 -0.28 6.37 6.10
N TYR A 114 -0.72 7.57 6.47
CA TYR A 114 -0.47 8.79 5.70
C TYR A 114 0.47 9.71 6.50
N GLY A 115 1.77 9.50 6.32
CA GLY A 115 2.82 10.13 7.14
C GLY A 115 3.23 11.55 6.70
N LEU A 116 4.38 12.01 7.21
CA LEU A 116 5.02 13.28 6.88
C LEU A 116 6.23 13.07 5.93
N SER A 117 6.21 11.97 5.18
CA SER A 117 7.27 11.56 4.25
C SER A 117 6.78 11.52 2.82
N ASN A 118 7.67 11.76 1.88
CA ASN A 118 7.41 11.56 0.46
C ASN A 118 7.82 10.17 0.00
N GLN A 119 7.27 9.78 -1.12
CA GLN A 119 7.71 8.67 -1.94
C GLN A 119 8.53 9.26 -3.10
N ALA A 120 9.84 9.07 -3.09
CA ALA A 120 10.72 9.84 -3.95
C ALA A 120 11.91 9.03 -4.47
N VAL A 121 12.54 9.52 -5.53
CA VAL A 121 13.82 9.03 -6.02
C VAL A 121 14.96 9.75 -5.35
N ALA A 122 15.97 8.99 -4.92
CA ALA A 122 17.22 9.48 -4.35
C ALA A 122 18.37 9.31 -5.33
N VAL A 123 19.27 10.27 -5.33
CA VAL A 123 20.55 10.24 -6.06
C VAL A 123 21.69 10.57 -5.08
N PRO A 124 22.94 10.17 -5.38
CA PRO A 124 24.10 10.64 -4.61
C PRO A 124 24.20 12.16 -4.68
N ALA A 125 24.37 12.83 -3.52
CA ALA A 125 24.41 14.29 -3.43
C ALA A 125 25.58 14.93 -4.13
N ASN A 126 26.69 14.19 -4.30
CA ASN A 126 27.91 14.64 -4.97
C ASN A 126 27.83 14.56 -6.52
N THR A 127 26.63 14.27 -7.08
CA THR A 127 26.39 14.25 -8.53
C THR A 127 25.76 15.57 -9.01
N ASN A 128 25.77 15.80 -10.32
CA ASN A 128 25.09 16.92 -10.98
C ASN A 128 23.67 16.55 -11.46
N ILE A 129 22.95 15.73 -10.69
CA ILE A 129 21.56 15.35 -10.92
C ILE A 129 20.69 16.11 -9.94
N TYR A 130 19.91 17.10 -10.38
CA TYR A 130 19.11 17.98 -9.54
C TYR A 130 17.60 17.84 -9.81
N ARG A 131 17.22 17.33 -10.98
CA ARG A 131 15.82 17.14 -11.42
C ARG A 131 15.69 15.89 -12.28
N ALA A 132 14.49 15.41 -12.49
CA ALA A 132 14.23 14.18 -13.24
C ALA A 132 14.78 14.21 -14.68
N ALA A 133 14.77 15.34 -15.38
CA ALA A 133 15.33 15.48 -16.72
C ALA A 133 16.84 15.24 -16.78
N ASP A 134 17.58 15.36 -15.67
CA ASP A 134 19.03 15.12 -15.63
C ASP A 134 19.38 13.62 -15.62
N LEU A 135 18.36 12.74 -15.59
CA LEU A 135 18.53 11.28 -15.59
C LEU A 135 18.80 10.68 -16.99
N VAL A 136 18.75 11.46 -18.05
CA VAL A 136 19.10 10.99 -19.41
C VAL A 136 20.49 10.34 -19.42
N LYS A 137 20.56 9.11 -19.95
CA LYS A 137 21.77 8.26 -20.01
C LYS A 137 22.36 7.90 -18.64
N ARG A 138 21.59 8.03 -17.55
CA ARG A 138 22.00 7.58 -16.20
C ARG A 138 21.59 6.12 -15.99
N ARG A 139 22.31 5.45 -15.09
CA ARG A 139 22.00 4.09 -14.66
C ARG A 139 20.87 4.12 -13.65
N VAL A 140 19.70 3.68 -14.08
CA VAL A 140 18.45 3.70 -13.29
C VAL A 140 18.11 2.30 -12.84
N ALA A 141 17.82 2.14 -11.55
CA ALA A 141 17.47 0.86 -10.97
C ALA A 141 16.11 0.36 -11.45
N TYR A 142 16.04 -0.94 -11.77
CA TYR A 142 14.81 -1.69 -12.00
C TYR A 142 14.78 -2.89 -11.06
N VAL A 143 13.72 -3.08 -10.29
CA VAL A 143 13.64 -4.15 -9.30
C VAL A 143 12.69 -5.24 -9.77
N ARG A 144 13.21 -6.45 -9.99
CA ARG A 144 12.40 -7.60 -10.44
C ARG A 144 11.30 -7.94 -9.42
N GLY A 145 10.06 -8.07 -9.91
CA GLY A 145 8.89 -8.38 -9.07
C GLY A 145 8.45 -7.25 -8.13
N ALA A 146 8.86 -5.99 -8.41
CA ALA A 146 8.50 -4.81 -7.62
C ALA A 146 7.85 -3.72 -8.49
N PRO A 147 6.64 -3.95 -9.06
CA PRO A 147 5.96 -2.96 -9.88
C PRO A 147 5.80 -1.62 -9.15
N ALA A 148 5.55 -1.61 -7.85
CA ALA A 148 5.42 -0.38 -7.09
C ALA A 148 6.66 0.52 -7.16
N VAL A 149 7.86 -0.08 -7.13
CA VAL A 149 9.13 0.66 -7.29
C VAL A 149 9.30 1.13 -8.72
N ASN A 150 9.10 0.23 -9.70
CA ASN A 150 9.39 0.50 -11.10
C ASN A 150 8.43 1.53 -11.71
N VAL A 151 7.12 1.42 -11.45
CA VAL A 151 6.11 2.40 -11.91
C VAL A 151 6.32 3.76 -11.23
N SER A 152 6.73 3.78 -9.96
CA SER A 152 7.06 5.04 -9.29
C SER A 152 8.31 5.70 -9.87
N ILE A 153 9.34 4.94 -10.23
CA ILE A 153 10.51 5.47 -10.95
C ILE A 153 10.09 5.98 -12.33
N GLU A 154 9.27 5.23 -13.07
CA GLU A 154 8.76 5.62 -14.38
C GLU A 154 7.96 6.92 -14.31
N ALA A 155 7.11 7.10 -13.29
CA ALA A 155 6.39 8.34 -13.06
C ALA A 155 7.34 9.54 -12.83
N MET A 156 8.47 9.32 -12.13
CA MET A 156 9.51 10.34 -11.96
C MET A 156 10.25 10.65 -13.27
N LEU A 157 10.53 9.62 -14.09
CA LEU A 157 11.10 9.82 -15.44
C LEU A 157 10.11 10.63 -16.30
N ALA A 158 8.83 10.25 -16.30
CA ALA A 158 7.78 10.97 -17.04
C ALA A 158 7.64 12.44 -16.60
N CYS A 159 7.76 12.75 -15.31
CA CYS A 159 7.85 14.13 -14.83
C CYS A 159 8.95 14.91 -15.54
N GLY A 160 10.14 14.29 -15.72
CA GLY A 160 11.25 14.88 -16.48
C GLY A 160 11.08 14.88 -18.00
N GLY A 161 9.97 14.38 -18.53
CA GLY A 161 9.72 14.25 -19.96
C GLY A 161 10.57 13.15 -20.65
N ILE A 162 11.00 12.14 -19.89
CA ILE A 162 11.82 11.01 -20.34
C ILE A 162 11.17 9.67 -19.99
N THR A 163 11.61 8.62 -20.66
CA THR A 163 11.12 7.25 -20.49
C THR A 163 12.26 6.29 -20.15
N TRP A 164 11.96 5.02 -19.95
CA TRP A 164 12.97 3.97 -19.77
C TRP A 164 13.96 3.86 -20.94
N ASP A 165 13.59 4.25 -22.17
CA ASP A 165 14.48 4.24 -23.35
C ASP A 165 15.55 5.33 -23.30
N ASN A 166 15.38 6.34 -22.46
CA ASN A 166 16.35 7.44 -22.33
C ASN A 166 17.41 7.19 -21.25
N VAL A 167 17.33 6.06 -20.53
CA VAL A 167 18.18 5.70 -19.39
C VAL A 167 18.81 4.31 -19.56
N GLU A 168 19.88 4.03 -18.82
CA GLU A 168 20.44 2.69 -18.72
C GLU A 168 19.77 1.93 -17.57
N ARG A 169 18.92 0.94 -17.91
CA ARG A 169 18.20 0.14 -16.91
C ARG A 169 19.10 -0.93 -16.29
N ILE A 170 19.31 -0.87 -14.97
CA ILE A 170 20.09 -1.85 -14.19
C ILE A 170 19.17 -2.68 -13.32
N GLU A 171 19.14 -3.99 -13.53
CA GLU A 171 18.23 -4.89 -12.83
C GLU A 171 18.76 -5.38 -11.49
N PHE A 172 17.88 -5.36 -10.47
CA PHE A 172 18.15 -5.87 -9.12
C PHE A 172 17.16 -6.96 -8.72
N PRO A 173 17.61 -7.98 -7.94
CA PRO A 173 16.74 -9.07 -7.48
C PRO A 173 15.78 -8.66 -6.34
N GLY A 174 15.89 -7.46 -5.81
CA GLY A 174 15.04 -6.97 -4.72
C GLY A 174 15.43 -5.58 -4.24
N TYR A 175 14.56 -4.99 -3.42
CA TYR A 175 14.68 -3.62 -2.91
C TYR A 175 15.99 -3.34 -2.14
N GLY A 176 16.40 -4.27 -1.27
CA GLY A 176 17.64 -4.11 -0.51
C GLY A 176 18.87 -4.11 -1.41
N ALA A 177 18.87 -4.92 -2.49
CA ALA A 177 19.97 -4.96 -3.46
C ALA A 177 20.07 -3.66 -4.26
N MET A 178 18.94 -3.04 -4.64
CA MET A 178 18.91 -1.71 -5.26
C MET A 178 19.61 -0.66 -4.37
N TRP A 179 19.29 -0.63 -3.07
CA TRP A 179 19.88 0.33 -2.13
C TRP A 179 21.36 0.07 -1.84
N ASN A 180 21.80 -1.18 -1.84
CA ASN A 180 23.24 -1.49 -1.81
C ASN A 180 23.91 -1.00 -3.10
N GLY A 181 23.28 -1.23 -4.26
CA GLY A 181 23.80 -0.82 -5.56
C GLY A 181 24.04 0.68 -5.68
N ILE A 182 23.17 1.55 -5.14
CA ILE A 182 23.43 3.00 -5.17
C ILE A 182 24.56 3.40 -4.23
N VAL A 183 24.67 2.79 -3.05
CA VAL A 183 25.77 3.04 -2.10
C VAL A 183 27.10 2.58 -2.66
N GLU A 184 27.12 1.49 -3.41
CA GLU A 184 28.31 0.92 -4.07
C GLU A 184 28.62 1.58 -5.45
N GLY A 185 27.76 2.50 -5.90
CA GLY A 185 27.97 3.22 -7.17
C GLY A 185 27.64 2.41 -8.43
N HIS A 186 26.85 1.35 -8.32
CA HIS A 186 26.38 0.55 -9.46
C HIS A 186 25.21 1.21 -10.21
N VAL A 187 24.44 2.07 -9.56
CA VAL A 187 23.36 2.87 -10.13
C VAL A 187 23.41 4.31 -9.62
N ASP A 188 22.79 5.20 -10.37
CA ASP A 188 22.77 6.62 -10.08
C ASP A 188 21.48 7.06 -9.37
N LEU A 189 20.49 6.15 -9.24
CA LEU A 189 19.18 6.42 -8.67
C LEU A 189 18.65 5.20 -7.91
N ALA A 190 17.97 5.45 -6.77
CA ALA A 190 17.13 4.50 -6.05
C ALA A 190 15.83 5.16 -5.60
N TYR A 191 14.79 4.35 -5.30
CA TYR A 191 13.46 4.84 -4.88
C TYR A 191 13.11 4.38 -3.47
N ALA A 192 12.53 5.28 -2.67
CA ALA A 192 11.98 4.94 -1.35
C ALA A 192 10.97 5.96 -0.82
N SER A 193 10.32 5.58 0.31
CA SER A 193 9.86 6.57 1.29
C SER A 193 11.05 7.30 1.90
N THR A 194 10.98 8.61 2.01
CA THR A 194 12.09 9.47 2.49
C THR A 194 12.53 9.16 3.93
N VAL A 195 11.71 8.44 4.71
CA VAL A 195 12.03 7.99 6.08
C VAL A 195 12.59 6.56 6.13
N SER A 196 12.77 5.89 4.98
CA SER A 196 13.21 4.49 4.91
C SER A 196 14.64 4.32 5.43
N GLY A 197 14.87 3.28 6.26
CA GLY A 197 16.20 2.99 6.83
C GLY A 197 17.35 2.90 5.82
N PRO A 198 17.19 2.20 4.66
CA PRO A 198 18.22 2.15 3.63
C PRO A 198 18.71 3.50 3.09
N SER A 199 17.84 4.52 3.01
CA SER A 199 18.25 5.86 2.56
C SER A 199 19.26 6.55 3.52
N ARG A 200 19.20 6.19 4.80
CA ARG A 200 20.17 6.68 5.80
C ARG A 200 21.58 6.17 5.58
N LYS A 201 21.74 4.97 4.98
CA LYS A 201 23.06 4.45 4.62
C LYS A 201 23.70 5.31 3.53
N LEU A 202 22.93 5.71 2.51
CA LEU A 202 23.42 6.61 1.47
C LEU A 202 23.72 8.00 2.06
N GLN A 203 22.85 8.54 2.92
CA GLN A 203 23.08 9.81 3.62
C GLN A 203 24.40 9.80 4.43
N ALA A 204 24.71 8.68 5.10
CA ALA A 204 25.90 8.53 5.92
C ALA A 204 27.15 8.19 5.11
N SER A 205 27.03 7.87 3.83
CA SER A 205 28.16 7.57 2.94
C SER A 205 28.87 8.86 2.50
N PRO A 206 30.11 8.78 1.99
CA PRO A 206 30.81 9.95 1.44
C PRO A 206 30.07 10.63 0.28
N GLN A 207 29.16 9.91 -0.39
CA GLN A 207 28.36 10.44 -1.50
C GLN A 207 27.22 11.35 -1.03
N GLY A 208 26.72 11.15 0.20
CA GLY A 208 25.52 11.83 0.70
C GLY A 208 24.25 11.45 -0.07
N ILE A 209 23.13 12.04 0.27
CA ILE A 209 21.83 11.82 -0.38
C ILE A 209 21.22 13.15 -0.84
N ARG A 210 20.62 13.13 -2.02
CA ARG A 210 19.70 14.16 -2.54
C ARG A 210 18.44 13.48 -3.03
N TRP A 211 17.27 13.99 -2.60
CA TRP A 211 15.97 13.61 -3.14
C TRP A 211 15.64 14.54 -4.31
N LEU A 212 15.21 13.98 -5.43
CA LEU A 212 14.79 14.79 -6.57
C LEU A 212 13.42 15.40 -6.28
N PRO A 213 13.25 16.73 -6.44
CA PRO A 213 12.00 17.41 -6.18
C PRO A 213 10.98 17.16 -7.31
N ILE A 214 9.71 17.28 -6.96
CA ILE A 214 8.58 17.42 -7.89
C ILE A 214 7.92 18.76 -7.56
N PRO A 215 8.25 19.84 -8.27
CA PRO A 215 7.69 21.15 -8.00
C PRO A 215 6.17 21.14 -8.17
N HIS A 216 5.42 21.63 -7.18
CA HIS A 216 3.95 21.59 -7.20
C HIS A 216 3.34 22.53 -8.24
N ASN A 217 4.08 23.54 -8.68
CA ASN A 217 3.70 24.50 -9.71
C ASN A 217 4.08 24.07 -11.13
N ASP A 218 4.73 22.89 -11.32
CA ASP A 218 5.04 22.34 -12.65
C ASP A 218 3.88 21.45 -13.12
N GLU A 219 2.85 22.08 -13.70
CA GLU A 219 1.65 21.39 -14.20
C GLU A 219 1.98 20.33 -15.25
N ASP A 220 2.98 20.57 -16.10
CA ASP A 220 3.41 19.61 -17.13
C ASP A 220 4.07 18.37 -16.53
N CYS A 221 4.91 18.53 -15.52
CA CYS A 221 5.46 17.42 -14.76
C CYS A 221 4.33 16.60 -14.12
N TRP A 222 3.41 17.25 -13.40
CA TRP A 222 2.29 16.58 -12.73
C TRP A 222 1.37 15.86 -13.71
N ARG A 223 1.04 16.44 -14.84
CA ARG A 223 0.22 15.79 -15.87
C ARG A 223 0.88 14.50 -16.38
N ARG A 224 2.18 14.55 -16.70
CA ARG A 224 2.94 13.38 -17.16
C ARG A 224 3.10 12.33 -16.04
N LEU A 225 3.37 12.77 -14.82
CA LEU A 225 3.51 11.86 -13.66
C LEU A 225 2.21 11.12 -13.37
N LEU A 226 1.08 11.84 -13.34
CA LEU A 226 -0.23 11.26 -13.03
C LEU A 226 -0.77 10.37 -14.16
N SER A 227 -0.35 10.55 -15.41
CA SER A 227 -0.71 9.62 -16.48
C SER A 227 -0.07 8.23 -16.29
N VAL A 228 1.05 8.13 -15.58
CA VAL A 228 1.72 6.87 -15.23
C VAL A 228 1.25 6.35 -13.86
N ALA A 229 1.11 7.26 -12.89
CA ALA A 229 0.89 6.93 -11.47
C ALA A 229 -0.19 7.83 -10.84
N PRO A 230 -1.50 7.61 -11.15
CA PRO A 230 -2.60 8.49 -10.75
C PRO A 230 -2.87 8.49 -9.23
N TYR A 231 -2.24 7.63 -8.48
CA TYR A 231 -2.36 7.51 -7.02
C TYR A 231 -1.48 8.49 -6.25
N PHE A 232 -0.54 9.19 -6.90
CA PHE A 232 0.26 10.22 -6.24
C PHE A 232 -0.53 11.49 -5.94
N ARG A 233 -0.11 12.18 -4.86
CA ARG A 233 -0.61 13.50 -4.46
C ARG A 233 0.56 14.41 -4.16
N PRO A 234 0.47 15.73 -4.47
CA PRO A 234 1.45 16.73 -4.04
C PRO A 234 1.59 16.71 -2.51
N HIS A 235 2.82 16.72 -2.02
CA HIS A 235 3.08 16.75 -0.58
C HIS A 235 4.48 17.32 -0.29
N VAL A 236 4.57 18.11 0.78
CA VAL A 236 5.84 18.63 1.30
C VAL A 236 6.25 17.79 2.51
N ALA A 237 7.29 16.98 2.34
CA ALA A 237 7.83 16.17 3.43
C ALA A 237 8.67 17.02 4.38
N THR A 238 8.43 16.85 5.67
CA THR A 238 9.19 17.49 6.76
C THR A 238 10.00 16.48 7.57
N ARG A 239 9.95 15.19 7.18
CA ARG A 239 10.72 14.11 7.80
C ARG A 239 11.34 13.20 6.74
N GLY A 240 12.62 12.86 6.95
CA GLY A 240 13.34 11.96 6.07
C GLY A 240 14.85 12.04 6.23
N SER A 241 15.56 11.23 5.45
CA SER A 241 17.01 11.36 5.29
C SER A 241 17.33 12.70 4.64
N ALA A 242 18.14 13.55 5.30
CA ALA A 242 18.45 14.91 4.88
C ALA A 242 17.21 15.85 4.70
N ILE A 243 16.08 15.52 5.33
CA ILE A 243 14.85 16.29 5.34
C ILE A 243 14.45 16.62 6.77
N SER A 244 14.05 17.88 7.02
CA SER A 244 13.57 18.39 8.30
C SER A 244 12.54 19.50 8.07
N GLU A 245 11.96 20.04 9.14
CA GLU A 245 11.09 21.24 9.07
C GLU A 245 11.80 22.46 8.52
N SER A 246 13.12 22.60 8.79
CA SER A 246 13.95 23.70 8.25
C SER A 246 14.50 23.42 6.85
N SER A 247 14.42 22.20 6.36
CA SER A 247 14.84 21.77 5.03
C SER A 247 13.83 20.76 4.48
N PRO A 248 12.60 21.23 4.15
CA PRO A 248 11.55 20.35 3.65
C PRO A 248 11.83 19.92 2.21
N HIS A 249 11.17 18.84 1.78
CA HIS A 249 11.25 18.32 0.42
C HIS A 249 9.89 18.40 -0.26
N GLU A 250 9.80 19.23 -1.28
CA GLU A 250 8.64 19.32 -2.16
C GLU A 250 8.62 18.15 -3.14
N GLY A 251 7.54 17.37 -3.13
CA GLY A 251 7.48 16.14 -3.91
C GLY A 251 6.09 15.52 -3.92
N ALA A 252 6.03 14.19 -3.94
CA ALA A 252 4.80 13.43 -4.00
C ALA A 252 4.73 12.35 -2.92
N THR A 253 3.49 11.99 -2.55
CA THR A 253 3.22 10.90 -1.63
C THR A 253 1.95 10.14 -2.00
N TYR A 254 1.73 9.00 -1.36
CA TYR A 254 0.48 8.23 -1.28
C TYR A 254 0.44 7.52 0.08
N PRO A 255 -0.72 7.01 0.54
CA PRO A 255 -0.79 6.28 1.82
C PRO A 255 0.19 5.11 1.84
N TYR A 256 1.11 5.08 2.82
CA TYR A 256 2.18 4.09 2.91
C TYR A 256 2.72 3.94 4.35
N PRO A 257 2.77 2.69 4.89
CA PRO A 257 2.19 1.47 4.32
C PRO A 257 0.66 1.41 4.44
N LEU A 258 0.07 0.45 3.70
CA LEU A 258 -1.33 0.04 3.79
C LEU A 258 -1.40 -1.33 4.46
N LEU A 259 -2.29 -1.52 5.41
CA LEU A 259 -2.65 -2.85 5.89
C LEU A 259 -3.86 -3.34 5.10
N MET A 260 -3.70 -4.49 4.47
CA MET A 260 -4.71 -5.08 3.58
C MET A 260 -4.93 -6.55 3.86
N THR A 261 -6.09 -7.05 3.42
CA THR A 261 -6.47 -8.45 3.39
C THR A 261 -7.28 -8.76 2.14
N LEU A 262 -7.83 -9.97 2.01
CA LEU A 262 -8.77 -10.35 0.95
C LEU A 262 -10.22 -10.22 1.44
N ALA A 263 -11.18 -10.14 0.50
CA ALA A 263 -12.58 -9.86 0.76
C ALA A 263 -13.26 -10.89 1.69
N GLU A 264 -12.84 -12.15 1.61
CA GLU A 264 -13.40 -13.27 2.38
C GLU A 264 -12.86 -13.36 3.82
N ARG A 265 -11.98 -12.46 4.24
CA ARG A 265 -11.48 -12.44 5.61
C ARG A 265 -12.62 -12.18 6.59
N ASP A 266 -12.60 -12.87 7.74
CA ASP A 266 -13.62 -12.74 8.77
C ASP A 266 -13.79 -11.29 9.25
N ASP A 267 -15.04 -10.78 9.18
CA ASP A 267 -15.40 -9.41 9.53
C ASP A 267 -15.12 -9.07 11.00
N VAL A 268 -15.29 -10.04 11.90
CA VAL A 268 -15.06 -9.84 13.35
C VAL A 268 -13.58 -9.68 13.62
N LEU A 269 -12.75 -10.49 12.94
CA LEU A 269 -11.28 -10.38 13.04
C LEU A 269 -10.81 -9.01 12.56
N VAL A 270 -11.28 -8.56 11.38
CA VAL A 270 -10.87 -7.26 10.82
C VAL A 270 -11.35 -6.11 11.66
N TYR A 271 -12.60 -6.13 12.13
CA TYR A 271 -13.15 -5.14 13.06
C TYR A 271 -12.29 -5.01 14.33
N ASN A 272 -12.01 -6.14 15.00
CA ASN A 272 -11.23 -6.14 16.23
C ASN A 272 -9.78 -5.70 16.02
N LEU A 273 -9.15 -6.06 14.90
CA LEU A 273 -7.81 -5.61 14.58
C LEU A 273 -7.78 -4.10 14.32
N THR A 274 -8.72 -3.56 13.55
CA THR A 274 -8.84 -2.11 13.29
C THR A 274 -9.01 -1.35 14.60
N LYS A 275 -9.90 -1.83 15.49
CA LYS A 275 -10.13 -1.27 16.82
C LYS A 275 -8.88 -1.33 17.70
N ALA A 276 -8.17 -2.48 17.71
CA ALA A 276 -6.93 -2.65 18.46
C ALA A 276 -5.84 -1.69 18.00
N MET A 277 -5.66 -1.53 16.69
CA MET A 277 -4.67 -0.62 16.12
C MET A 277 -4.98 0.84 16.43
N HIS A 278 -6.26 1.27 16.34
CA HIS A 278 -6.65 2.63 16.71
C HIS A 278 -6.45 2.91 18.18
N LEU A 279 -7.00 2.08 19.08
CA LEU A 279 -6.92 2.30 20.52
C LEU A 279 -5.52 2.09 21.10
N GLY A 280 -4.66 1.34 20.40
CA GLY A 280 -3.26 1.12 20.76
C GLY A 280 -2.27 2.05 20.07
N TYR A 281 -2.73 3.08 19.34
CA TYR A 281 -1.88 3.93 18.50
C TYR A 281 -0.67 4.51 19.25
N GLU A 282 -0.86 5.05 20.44
CA GLU A 282 0.21 5.69 21.22
C GLU A 282 1.38 4.75 21.55
N ASP A 283 1.15 3.43 21.63
CA ASP A 283 2.20 2.46 21.96
C ASP A 283 3.13 2.17 20.76
N TYR A 284 2.69 2.46 19.53
CA TYR A 284 3.51 2.22 18.34
C TYR A 284 3.77 3.47 17.48
N ALA A 285 3.18 4.61 17.84
CA ALA A 285 3.40 5.88 17.14
C ALA A 285 4.88 6.27 17.06
N GLY A 286 5.66 5.95 18.08
CA GLY A 286 7.10 6.20 18.14
C GLY A 286 8.00 5.11 17.57
N ALA A 287 7.46 4.00 17.08
CA ALA A 287 8.25 2.84 16.63
C ALA A 287 9.10 3.12 15.37
N ASP A 288 8.62 4.01 14.50
CA ASP A 288 9.29 4.46 13.28
C ASP A 288 8.80 5.87 12.92
N PRO A 289 9.61 6.73 12.28
CA PRO A 289 9.18 8.07 11.88
C PRO A 289 7.91 8.10 11.00
N GLY A 290 7.63 7.01 10.25
CA GLY A 290 6.42 6.86 9.45
C GLY A 290 5.19 6.43 10.25
N SER A 291 5.36 5.96 11.52
CA SER A 291 4.23 5.44 12.32
C SER A 291 3.17 6.49 12.67
N ILE A 292 3.52 7.78 12.63
CA ILE A 292 2.57 8.89 12.81
C ILE A 292 1.40 8.83 11.82
N GLY A 293 1.62 8.22 10.66
CA GLY A 293 0.62 8.10 9.61
C GLY A 293 -0.56 7.20 9.95
N TRP A 294 -0.42 6.29 10.93
CA TRP A 294 -1.51 5.39 11.35
C TRP A 294 -2.57 6.05 12.23
N HIS A 295 -2.36 7.30 12.64
CA HIS A 295 -3.36 8.03 13.43
C HIS A 295 -4.71 8.05 12.71
N ILE A 296 -5.80 7.95 13.46
CA ILE A 296 -7.16 7.86 12.88
C ILE A 296 -7.53 9.08 12.02
N ASP A 297 -7.05 10.27 12.36
CA ASP A 297 -7.29 11.49 11.60
C ASP A 297 -6.49 11.57 10.29
N ARG A 298 -5.62 10.60 10.02
CA ARG A 298 -4.79 10.52 8.82
C ARG A 298 -5.22 9.40 7.87
N GLN A 299 -6.37 8.76 8.12
CA GLN A 299 -6.93 7.79 7.19
C GLN A 299 -7.50 8.50 5.97
N ASP A 300 -7.18 8.01 4.77
CA ASP A 300 -7.77 8.47 3.51
C ASP A 300 -8.81 7.45 3.03
N PHE A 301 -10.07 7.69 3.35
CA PHE A 301 -11.17 6.79 2.99
C PHE A 301 -11.58 6.89 1.51
N ASN A 302 -11.03 7.85 0.76
CA ASN A 302 -11.29 8.07 -0.67
C ASN A 302 -10.13 7.58 -1.57
N TRP A 303 -9.31 6.66 -1.06
CA TRP A 303 -8.23 6.08 -1.86
C TRP A 303 -8.78 5.02 -2.84
N VAL A 304 -7.92 4.52 -3.74
CA VAL A 304 -8.29 3.73 -4.94
C VAL A 304 -8.57 2.23 -4.69
N VAL A 305 -8.59 1.78 -3.45
CA VAL A 305 -8.86 0.37 -3.08
C VAL A 305 -9.96 0.33 -2.01
N PRO A 306 -10.96 -0.57 -2.13
CA PRO A 306 -12.07 -0.61 -1.18
C PRO A 306 -11.64 -1.11 0.20
N PHE A 307 -12.33 -0.60 1.24
CA PHE A 307 -12.16 -1.05 2.61
C PHE A 307 -12.93 -2.33 2.91
N HIS A 308 -12.45 -3.08 3.91
CA HIS A 308 -13.10 -4.28 4.42
C HIS A 308 -14.33 -3.93 5.27
N ALA A 309 -15.39 -4.72 5.16
CA ALA A 309 -16.64 -4.49 5.90
C ALA A 309 -16.42 -4.41 7.42
N GLY A 310 -15.55 -5.24 7.98
CA GLY A 310 -15.17 -5.18 9.39
C GLY A 310 -14.49 -3.87 9.79
N ALA A 311 -13.62 -3.32 8.94
CA ALA A 311 -12.99 -2.02 9.18
C ALA A 311 -14.00 -0.88 9.08
N ILE A 312 -14.84 -0.88 8.04
CA ILE A 312 -15.93 0.09 7.85
C ILE A 312 -16.85 0.11 9.06
N ARG A 313 -17.25 -1.05 9.58
CA ARG A 313 -18.08 -1.15 10.79
C ARG A 313 -17.46 -0.40 11.97
N TYR A 314 -16.13 -0.56 12.18
CA TYR A 314 -15.45 0.16 13.24
C TYR A 314 -15.37 1.67 12.97
N PHE A 315 -15.04 2.09 11.74
CA PHE A 315 -14.99 3.51 11.39
C PHE A 315 -16.34 4.20 11.52
N ARG A 316 -17.45 3.51 11.24
CA ARG A 316 -18.81 4.01 11.52
C ARG A 316 -19.07 4.15 13.02
N GLU A 317 -18.68 3.17 13.83
CA GLU A 317 -18.83 3.22 15.30
C GLU A 317 -18.21 4.48 15.90
N ILE A 318 -17.05 4.90 15.36
CA ILE A 318 -16.34 6.09 15.84
C ILE A 318 -16.65 7.37 15.05
N GLY A 319 -17.66 7.36 14.18
CA GLY A 319 -18.12 8.54 13.41
C GLY A 319 -17.11 9.02 12.34
N ARG A 320 -16.27 8.13 11.81
CA ARG A 320 -15.26 8.45 10.77
C ARG A 320 -15.65 7.97 9.38
N TRP A 321 -16.79 7.35 9.21
CA TRP A 321 -17.28 6.83 7.94
C TRP A 321 -18.71 7.32 7.71
N SER A 322 -18.94 8.02 6.60
CA SER A 322 -20.23 8.60 6.23
C SER A 322 -20.79 7.99 4.94
N ASP A 323 -21.94 8.46 4.49
CA ASP A 323 -22.58 8.05 3.24
C ASP A 323 -21.71 8.39 2.00
N ALA A 324 -20.86 9.42 2.09
CA ALA A 324 -19.94 9.77 1.00
C ALA A 324 -18.86 8.70 0.81
N GLU A 325 -18.27 8.20 1.91
CA GLU A 325 -17.32 7.09 1.87
C GLU A 325 -18.00 5.79 1.44
N ASP A 326 -19.27 5.57 1.81
CA ASP A 326 -20.05 4.43 1.33
C ASP A 326 -20.23 4.47 -0.20
N ALA A 327 -20.60 5.62 -0.76
CA ALA A 327 -20.78 5.78 -2.19
C ALA A 327 -19.46 5.55 -2.95
N HIS A 328 -18.35 6.11 -2.45
CA HIS A 328 -17.02 5.90 -3.01
C HIS A 328 -16.61 4.41 -2.95
N ASN A 329 -16.75 3.78 -1.79
CA ASN A 329 -16.41 2.36 -1.59
C ASN A 329 -17.26 1.44 -2.48
N ALA A 330 -18.53 1.74 -2.66
CA ALA A 330 -19.44 1.01 -3.55
C ALA A 330 -19.00 1.10 -5.03
N ALA A 331 -18.53 2.28 -5.48
CA ALA A 331 -18.00 2.45 -6.83
C ALA A 331 -16.70 1.62 -7.04
N LEU A 332 -15.82 1.57 -6.03
CA LEU A 332 -14.62 0.73 -6.08
C LEU A 332 -14.96 -0.77 -6.11
N LEU A 333 -15.98 -1.20 -5.37
CA LEU A 333 -16.47 -2.59 -5.40
C LEU A 333 -17.07 -2.95 -6.75
N ALA A 334 -17.87 -2.04 -7.35
CA ALA A 334 -18.42 -2.24 -8.69
C ALA A 334 -17.31 -2.37 -9.74
N ARG A 335 -16.27 -1.54 -9.66
CA ARG A 335 -15.08 -1.69 -10.52
C ARG A 335 -14.40 -3.06 -10.32
N GLN A 336 -14.21 -3.48 -9.08
CA GLN A 336 -13.57 -4.76 -8.76
C GLN A 336 -14.39 -5.95 -9.32
N GLU A 337 -15.72 -5.88 -9.28
CA GLU A 337 -16.59 -6.91 -9.86
C GLU A 337 -16.37 -7.05 -11.37
N VAL A 338 -16.26 -5.92 -12.10
CA VAL A 338 -15.92 -5.93 -13.53
C VAL A 338 -14.59 -6.62 -13.76
N LEU A 339 -13.57 -6.32 -12.96
CA LEU A 339 -12.23 -6.93 -13.07
C LEU A 339 -12.27 -8.45 -12.86
N LEU A 340 -12.94 -8.92 -11.79
CA LEU A 340 -13.01 -10.33 -11.43
C LEU A 340 -13.80 -11.14 -12.50
N THR A 341 -14.94 -10.61 -12.94
CA THR A 341 -15.76 -11.25 -13.99
C THR A 341 -15.01 -11.31 -15.32
N THR A 342 -14.33 -10.24 -15.70
CA THR A 342 -13.53 -10.20 -16.94
C THR A 342 -12.33 -11.16 -16.88
N TRP A 343 -11.73 -11.34 -15.70
CA TRP A 343 -10.66 -12.31 -15.52
C TRP A 343 -11.13 -13.74 -15.75
N GLU A 344 -12.30 -14.11 -15.23
CA GLU A 344 -12.89 -15.42 -15.48
C GLU A 344 -13.25 -15.59 -16.97
N GLU A 345 -13.75 -14.56 -17.65
CA GLU A 345 -13.96 -14.56 -19.12
C GLU A 345 -12.65 -14.85 -19.86
N ALA A 346 -11.56 -14.13 -19.52
CA ALA A 346 -10.26 -14.33 -20.14
C ALA A 346 -9.71 -15.76 -19.94
N ARG A 347 -9.85 -16.30 -18.72
CA ARG A 347 -9.45 -17.67 -18.40
C ARG A 347 -10.25 -18.72 -19.17
N GLN A 348 -11.56 -18.53 -19.33
CA GLN A 348 -12.39 -19.43 -20.11
C GLN A 348 -11.99 -19.43 -21.58
N LEU A 349 -11.74 -18.24 -22.16
CA LEU A 349 -11.30 -18.10 -23.55
C LEU A 349 -9.93 -18.72 -23.85
N THR A 350 -9.05 -18.78 -22.86
CA THR A 350 -7.70 -19.39 -22.97
C THR A 350 -7.65 -20.82 -22.42
N SER A 351 -8.78 -21.39 -22.01
CA SER A 351 -8.82 -22.78 -21.55
C SER A 351 -8.57 -23.75 -22.72
N PRO A 352 -7.94 -24.92 -22.50
CA PRO A 352 -7.73 -25.91 -23.53
C PRO A 352 -9.03 -26.36 -24.21
N GLU A 353 -10.15 -26.33 -23.48
CA GLU A 353 -11.45 -26.76 -23.97
C GLU A 353 -12.07 -25.73 -24.91
N SER A 354 -11.75 -24.43 -24.80
CA SER A 354 -12.31 -23.37 -25.63
C SER A 354 -11.81 -23.43 -27.07
N GLY A 355 -10.53 -23.73 -27.25
CA GLY A 355 -9.86 -23.73 -28.56
C GLY A 355 -9.76 -22.35 -29.24
N VAL A 356 -10.14 -21.25 -28.53
CA VAL A 356 -10.18 -19.89 -29.09
C VAL A 356 -8.79 -19.21 -28.98
N PHE A 357 -8.16 -19.31 -27.82
CA PHE A 357 -6.81 -18.77 -27.57
C PHE A 357 -5.92 -19.83 -26.91
N GLN A 358 -4.61 -19.67 -27.02
CA GLN A 358 -3.66 -20.55 -26.32
C GLN A 358 -3.52 -20.11 -24.85
N PRO A 359 -3.23 -21.03 -23.90
CA PRO A 359 -3.02 -20.66 -22.50
C PRO A 359 -1.97 -19.58 -22.27
N GLY A 360 -0.89 -19.54 -23.05
CA GLY A 360 0.15 -18.51 -22.96
C GLY A 360 -0.26 -17.12 -23.40
N GLU A 361 -1.42 -16.96 -24.03
CA GLU A 361 -1.97 -15.67 -24.47
C GLU A 361 -2.81 -14.98 -23.37
N LEU A 362 -3.08 -15.66 -22.24
CA LEU A 362 -3.91 -15.14 -21.17
C LEU A 362 -3.47 -13.74 -20.66
N PRO A 363 -2.19 -13.45 -20.39
CA PRO A 363 -1.79 -12.13 -19.90
C PRO A 363 -2.16 -10.99 -20.85
N GLU A 364 -1.89 -11.17 -22.15
CA GLU A 364 -2.18 -10.15 -23.17
C GLU A 364 -3.69 -10.02 -23.42
N LEU A 365 -4.41 -11.12 -23.55
CA LEU A 365 -5.86 -11.13 -23.67
C LEU A 365 -6.52 -10.45 -22.47
N TRP A 366 -6.05 -10.74 -21.26
CA TRP A 366 -6.53 -10.13 -20.05
C TRP A 366 -6.42 -8.60 -20.09
N LEU A 367 -5.25 -8.06 -20.40
CA LEU A 367 -5.06 -6.60 -20.42
C LEU A 367 -5.97 -5.91 -21.43
N ARG A 368 -6.16 -6.50 -22.63
CA ARG A 368 -7.09 -6.00 -23.65
C ARG A 368 -8.56 -6.05 -23.20
N LEU A 369 -9.01 -7.19 -22.66
CA LEU A 369 -10.38 -7.36 -22.17
C LEU A 369 -10.64 -6.46 -20.97
N ARG A 370 -9.69 -6.36 -20.04
CA ARG A 370 -9.75 -5.47 -18.87
C ARG A 370 -10.05 -4.03 -19.31
N ALA A 371 -9.24 -3.48 -20.20
CA ALA A 371 -9.41 -2.11 -20.67
C ALA A 371 -10.78 -1.92 -21.35
N LEU A 372 -11.19 -2.86 -22.20
CA LEU A 372 -12.48 -2.83 -22.90
C LEU A 372 -13.66 -2.87 -21.93
N ARG A 373 -13.68 -3.83 -20.98
CA ARG A 373 -14.81 -4.02 -20.06
C ARG A 373 -14.93 -2.88 -19.04
N LEU A 374 -13.81 -2.34 -18.56
CA LEU A 374 -13.82 -1.16 -17.70
C LEU A 374 -14.44 0.04 -18.42
N ARG A 375 -14.06 0.33 -19.66
CA ARG A 375 -14.66 1.42 -20.44
C ARG A 375 -16.17 1.20 -20.68
N GLN A 376 -16.58 -0.02 -21.02
CA GLN A 376 -17.99 -0.37 -21.19
C GLN A 376 -18.82 -0.16 -19.92
N ALA A 377 -18.20 -0.37 -18.76
CA ALA A 377 -18.81 -0.13 -17.46
C ALA A 377 -18.67 1.34 -16.95
N GLY A 378 -18.08 2.23 -17.76
CA GLY A 378 -17.92 3.65 -17.42
C GLY A 378 -16.71 3.95 -16.51
N PHE A 379 -15.76 3.01 -16.39
CA PHE A 379 -14.52 3.21 -15.63
C PHE A 379 -13.33 3.53 -16.54
N ASP A 380 -12.46 4.42 -16.07
CA ASP A 380 -11.15 4.63 -16.69
C ASP A 380 -10.25 3.41 -16.46
N PRO A 381 -9.71 2.77 -17.48
CA PRO A 381 -8.80 1.61 -17.31
C PRO A 381 -7.45 1.98 -16.71
N VAL A 382 -7.04 3.23 -16.69
CA VAL A 382 -5.78 3.80 -16.19
C VAL A 382 -4.54 3.26 -16.96
N TRP A 383 -4.29 1.96 -16.88
CA TRP A 383 -3.24 1.27 -17.65
C TRP A 383 -3.90 0.42 -18.72
N GLU A 384 -3.52 0.62 -19.97
CA GLU A 384 -4.14 -0.01 -21.14
C GLU A 384 -3.25 -1.10 -21.78
N GLU A 385 -1.97 -1.17 -21.40
CA GLU A 385 -0.98 -2.11 -21.92
C GLU A 385 -0.38 -3.00 -20.83
#